data_3ebb3b8b7f10a5099d8b70ca8f291e5d
#
_entry.id   3ebb3b8b7f10a5099d8b70ca8f291e5d
#
_cell.length_a   1.000
_cell.length_b   1.000
_cell.length_c   1.000
_cell.angle_alpha   90.00
_cell.angle_beta   90.00
_cell.angle_gamma   90.00
#
_symmetry.space_group_name_H-M   'P 1'
#
loop_
_entity.id
_entity.type
_entity.pdbx_description
1 polymer ?
#
loop_
_entity_poly.entity_id
_entity_poly.type
_entity_poly.pdbx_seq_one_letter_code
_entity_poly.pdbx_strand_id
1 'polypeptide(L)'
;MNKLSNVYLTIIVALVLLTSTKAFTNEFDWQSAKLHNYKANAKFSENEQLTITLNSSKGAAVTLRPRNDKTWDLSAYHGLKVSIKNISNARIMPLITLDAPNSEKWQEIDNSLYLEPQQSKTLLVYFYITAKDFAQRYPQYQKMNGGPNTQMIKWDGIDISNINKLSFSAINVRDYISAQGSYIVQHIEPFRYDQIFDNKKEIPFPFIDKYGQYLHGKYPGKLNSEHDFIEREQQELDDLKAHPGPDNRSKWGGWLSGPKQKATGNFYTKQIDGKWWFVDPDGHLFWSHGVTGVGYHGANTLIAGREHYFQDLPSKHSKYQDFYSKGRGTRFDFTKANLYRKFGKNWQETTNKRNHQRLKSWGLNTFANWSDPSGFALQQTPFTIAVHYKSRMLEEKMPDPWDKDFGPNITEELKNKQRHEHGDSPWNLGFFINNELHWMGPSSYATIISNAPADQPAKIYFVDALQKKYKTIAELNDTWQTKFSSFNDILSSRKKLKFSQFKEDATWFYQQMANKYYKTCRQAVKSVFPNHLYLGSRLHGDVNAMVLRAAEK
;
A
#
# COMPACT_ATOMS: atom_id res chain seq x y z
N MET A 1 -35.15 71.44 10.56
CA MET A 1 -33.73 71.06 10.71
C MET A 1 -33.54 69.55 10.89
N ASN A 2 -34.33 68.66 10.19
CA ASN A 2 -34.27 67.21 10.42
C ASN A 2 -34.25 66.37 9.11
N LYS A 3 -33.69 66.89 8.02
CA LYS A 3 -33.51 66.14 6.79
C LYS A 3 -32.08 66.06 6.27
N LEU A 4 -31.12 66.73 6.91
CA LEU A 4 -29.71 66.70 6.50
C LEU A 4 -28.85 65.73 7.32
N SER A 5 -29.29 65.27 8.50
CA SER A 5 -28.55 64.31 9.34
C SER A 5 -28.67 62.86 8.84
N ASN A 6 -29.75 62.48 8.19
CA ASN A 6 -29.95 61.09 7.68
C ASN A 6 -29.23 60.79 6.37
N VAL A 7 -28.84 61.79 5.58
CA VAL A 7 -28.07 61.57 4.34
C VAL A 7 -26.60 61.35 4.63
N TYR A 8 -26.05 62.01 5.64
CA TYR A 8 -24.65 61.78 6.03
C TYR A 8 -24.41 60.43 6.74
N LEU A 9 -25.40 59.92 7.48
CA LEU A 9 -25.26 58.61 8.14
C LEU A 9 -25.37 57.44 7.13
N THR A 10 -26.18 57.59 6.10
CA THR A 10 -26.33 56.57 5.02
C THR A 10 -25.11 56.56 4.12
N ILE A 11 -24.45 57.68 3.87
CA ILE A 11 -23.22 57.74 3.06
C ILE A 11 -22.02 57.21 3.82
N ILE A 12 -21.92 57.42 5.12
CA ILE A 12 -20.82 56.87 5.98
C ILE A 12 -20.98 55.35 6.14
N VAL A 13 -22.21 54.83 6.28
CA VAL A 13 -22.44 53.37 6.36
C VAL A 13 -22.20 52.70 4.99
N ALA A 14 -22.55 53.37 3.88
CA ALA A 14 -22.24 52.86 2.54
C ALA A 14 -20.74 52.91 2.19
N LEU A 15 -20.00 53.92 2.67
CA LEU A 15 -18.55 54.01 2.49
C LEU A 15 -17.80 53.00 3.38
N VAL A 16 -18.28 52.73 4.61
CA VAL A 16 -17.68 51.71 5.48
C VAL A 16 -17.95 50.28 5.00
N LEU A 17 -19.10 50.03 4.33
CA LEU A 17 -19.40 48.76 3.71
C LEU A 17 -18.67 48.55 2.35
N LEU A 18 -18.28 49.63 1.66
CA LEU A 18 -17.49 49.56 0.42
C LEU A 18 -15.97 49.44 0.68
N THR A 19 -15.49 49.81 1.86
CA THR A 19 -14.07 49.66 2.23
C THR A 19 -13.73 48.30 2.86
N SER A 20 -14.74 47.54 3.31
CA SER A 20 -14.53 46.20 3.91
C SER A 20 -14.46 45.06 2.90
N THR A 21 -14.73 45.31 1.61
CA THR A 21 -14.67 44.28 0.56
C THR A 21 -13.39 44.31 -0.28
N LYS A 22 -12.46 45.23 -0.03
CA LYS A 22 -11.19 45.33 -0.76
C LYS A 22 -9.93 44.88 -0.01
N ALA A 23 -10.05 44.35 1.19
CA ALA A 23 -8.88 44.01 2.02
C ALA A 23 -8.42 42.55 1.97
N PHE A 24 -9.01 41.68 1.14
CA PHE A 24 -8.71 40.24 1.14
C PHE A 24 -8.27 39.65 -0.21
N THR A 25 -7.79 40.43 -1.17
CA THR A 25 -7.50 39.91 -2.52
C THR A 25 -6.03 39.84 -2.93
N ASN A 26 -5.05 39.96 -2.02
CA ASN A 26 -3.66 40.09 -2.47
C ASN A 26 -2.62 39.15 -1.83
N GLU A 27 -3.01 38.01 -1.22
CA GLU A 27 -2.03 37.19 -0.49
C GLU A 27 -1.63 35.87 -1.16
N PHE A 28 -2.35 35.40 -2.18
CA PHE A 28 -2.00 34.17 -2.91
C PHE A 28 -1.92 34.42 -4.42
N ASP A 29 -0.87 35.11 -4.84
CA ASP A 29 -0.57 35.37 -6.26
C ASP A 29 0.32 34.24 -6.82
N TRP A 30 -0.32 33.14 -7.25
CA TRP A 30 0.37 32.00 -7.85
C TRP A 30 0.79 32.26 -9.30
N GLN A 31 0.16 33.18 -9.99
CA GLN A 31 0.43 33.52 -11.39
C GLN A 31 1.72 34.32 -11.55
N SER A 32 2.09 35.12 -10.56
CA SER A 32 3.37 35.82 -10.53
C SER A 32 4.54 34.94 -10.03
N ALA A 33 4.27 33.70 -9.62
CA ALA A 33 5.28 32.81 -9.04
C ALA A 33 6.39 32.44 -10.03
N LYS A 34 7.57 32.15 -9.50
CA LYS A 34 8.70 31.64 -10.26
C LYS A 34 8.53 30.16 -10.57
N LEU A 35 8.61 29.81 -11.86
CA LEU A 35 8.53 28.41 -12.32
C LEU A 35 9.87 27.71 -12.22
N HIS A 36 9.85 26.48 -11.69
CA HIS A 36 10.96 25.54 -11.72
C HIS A 36 10.50 24.22 -12.32
N ASN A 37 11.14 23.79 -13.39
CA ASN A 37 10.79 22.58 -14.12
C ASN A 37 11.82 21.49 -13.85
N TYR A 38 11.36 20.29 -13.53
CA TYR A 38 12.18 19.08 -13.41
C TYR A 38 11.58 17.97 -14.27
N LYS A 39 12.28 17.59 -15.33
CA LYS A 39 11.79 16.62 -16.33
C LYS A 39 10.37 16.94 -16.83
N ALA A 40 10.05 18.21 -16.90
CA ALA A 40 8.75 18.75 -17.29
C ALA A 40 8.93 20.06 -18.02
N ASN A 41 7.89 20.48 -18.76
CA ASN A 41 7.80 21.81 -19.36
C ASN A 41 6.54 22.49 -18.83
N ALA A 42 6.62 23.77 -18.51
CA ALA A 42 5.47 24.56 -18.11
C ALA A 42 5.56 25.98 -18.64
N LYS A 43 4.39 26.54 -19.00
CA LYS A 43 4.26 27.93 -19.44
C LYS A 43 2.88 28.49 -19.07
N PHE A 44 2.85 29.75 -18.71
CA PHE A 44 1.60 30.50 -18.62
C PHE A 44 1.13 30.91 -20.02
N SER A 45 -0.17 30.85 -20.24
CA SER A 45 -0.84 31.42 -21.41
C SER A 45 -1.17 32.89 -21.17
N GLU A 46 -1.60 33.62 -22.23
CA GLU A 46 -2.11 35.00 -22.13
C GLU A 46 -3.31 35.12 -21.17
N ASN A 47 -4.08 34.05 -21.02
CA ASN A 47 -5.22 33.97 -20.10
C ASN A 47 -4.80 33.45 -18.70
N GLU A 48 -3.54 33.58 -18.34
CA GLU A 48 -2.99 33.21 -17.01
C GLU A 48 -3.19 31.74 -16.60
N GLN A 49 -3.46 30.85 -17.55
CA GLN A 49 -3.54 29.41 -17.31
C GLN A 49 -2.16 28.76 -17.42
N LEU A 50 -1.86 27.81 -16.54
CA LEU A 50 -0.58 27.10 -16.54
C LEU A 50 -0.70 25.76 -17.29
N THR A 51 -0.11 25.67 -18.46
CA THR A 51 0.04 24.40 -19.19
C THR A 51 1.26 23.66 -18.68
N ILE A 52 1.09 22.41 -18.29
CA ILE A 52 2.12 21.51 -17.74
C ILE A 52 2.23 20.30 -18.63
N THR A 53 3.45 19.93 -19.04
CA THR A 53 3.79 18.69 -19.73
C THR A 53 4.84 17.94 -18.94
N LEU A 54 4.51 16.75 -18.45
CA LEU A 54 5.41 15.87 -17.72
C LEU A 54 6.10 14.92 -18.70
N ASN A 55 7.42 15.00 -18.82
CA ASN A 55 8.21 14.28 -19.82
C ASN A 55 8.77 12.94 -19.31
N SER A 56 8.49 12.58 -18.05
CA SER A 56 9.02 11.36 -17.45
C SER A 56 7.99 10.75 -16.49
N SER A 57 7.87 9.43 -16.51
CA SER A 57 7.09 8.67 -15.53
C SER A 57 7.77 8.59 -14.16
N LYS A 58 9.02 9.07 -14.04
CA LYS A 58 9.78 9.04 -12.78
C LYS A 58 10.13 10.46 -12.35
N GLY A 59 9.38 10.98 -11.40
CA GLY A 59 9.70 12.20 -10.66
C GLY A 59 9.63 13.50 -11.47
N ALA A 60 8.85 13.56 -12.57
CA ALA A 60 8.62 14.84 -13.27
C ALA A 60 7.72 15.76 -12.43
N ALA A 61 8.09 17.02 -12.32
CA ALA A 61 7.33 18.01 -11.58
C ALA A 61 7.57 19.44 -12.08
N VAL A 62 6.57 20.28 -11.92
CA VAL A 62 6.62 21.73 -12.05
C VAL A 62 6.37 22.35 -10.69
N THR A 63 7.22 23.24 -10.25
CA THR A 63 7.11 23.89 -8.94
C THR A 63 6.95 25.39 -9.12
N LEU A 64 5.95 25.95 -8.45
CA LEU A 64 5.77 27.38 -8.26
C LEU A 64 6.38 27.78 -6.92
N ARG A 65 7.17 28.87 -6.94
CA ARG A 65 7.71 29.52 -5.74
C ARG A 65 7.35 31.00 -5.75
N PRO A 66 6.97 31.57 -4.59
CA PRO A 66 6.78 33.02 -4.49
C PRO A 66 8.03 33.79 -4.95
N ARG A 67 7.86 34.97 -5.51
CA ARG A 67 9.00 35.82 -5.87
C ARG A 67 9.70 36.41 -4.64
N ASN A 68 10.96 36.73 -4.79
CA ASN A 68 11.78 37.42 -3.78
C ASN A 68 11.88 36.68 -2.42
N ASP A 69 11.97 35.34 -2.48
CA ASP A 69 12.09 34.47 -1.30
C ASP A 69 10.98 34.68 -0.24
N LYS A 70 9.83 35.23 -0.67
CA LYS A 70 8.63 35.38 0.15
C LYS A 70 7.93 34.02 0.31
N THR A 71 6.91 34.00 1.14
CA THR A 71 6.02 32.86 1.34
C THR A 71 4.58 33.31 1.12
N TRP A 72 3.69 32.35 0.85
CA TRP A 72 2.25 32.58 0.87
C TRP A 72 1.69 32.27 2.25
N ASP A 73 0.98 33.20 2.85
CA ASP A 73 0.21 32.96 4.06
C ASP A 73 -1.20 32.48 3.67
N LEU A 74 -1.46 31.20 3.94
CA LEU A 74 -2.76 30.57 3.71
C LEU A 74 -3.50 30.25 5.01
N SER A 75 -3.07 30.80 6.15
CA SER A 75 -3.63 30.50 7.47
C SER A 75 -5.10 30.90 7.64
N ALA A 76 -5.60 31.88 6.85
CA ALA A 76 -7.00 32.27 6.82
C ALA A 76 -7.92 31.29 6.06
N TYR A 77 -7.34 30.28 5.38
CA TYR A 77 -8.04 29.34 4.51
C TYR A 77 -7.89 27.89 4.99
N HIS A 78 -8.73 27.02 4.43
CA HIS A 78 -8.76 25.61 4.78
C HIS A 78 -8.32 24.70 3.63
N GLY A 79 -8.05 25.28 2.47
CA GLY A 79 -7.57 24.56 1.30
C GLY A 79 -7.48 25.43 0.03
N LEU A 80 -7.10 24.76 -1.08
CA LEU A 80 -7.08 25.33 -2.42
C LEU A 80 -8.03 24.59 -3.34
N LYS A 81 -8.83 25.30 -4.13
CA LYS A 81 -9.53 24.77 -5.31
C LYS A 81 -8.59 24.90 -6.48
N VAL A 82 -8.31 23.81 -7.15
CA VAL A 82 -7.44 23.74 -8.33
C VAL A 82 -8.23 23.19 -9.50
N SER A 83 -8.62 24.04 -10.43
CA SER A 83 -9.33 23.63 -11.64
C SER A 83 -8.34 23.10 -12.67
N ILE A 84 -8.50 21.84 -13.07
CA ILE A 84 -7.54 21.13 -13.92
C ILE A 84 -8.26 20.52 -15.13
N LYS A 85 -7.67 20.65 -16.31
CA LYS A 85 -8.10 19.96 -17.53
C LYS A 85 -7.00 19.01 -18.00
N ASN A 86 -7.32 17.74 -18.15
CA ASN A 86 -6.44 16.78 -18.82
C ASN A 86 -6.49 17.04 -20.34
N ILE A 87 -5.35 17.36 -20.96
CA ILE A 87 -5.25 17.54 -22.41
C ILE A 87 -4.48 16.40 -23.09
N SER A 88 -4.19 15.33 -22.34
CA SER A 88 -3.59 14.09 -22.86
C SER A 88 -4.64 13.15 -23.44
N ASN A 89 -4.18 12.19 -24.24
CA ASN A 89 -4.99 11.07 -24.73
C ASN A 89 -5.04 9.87 -23.74
N ALA A 90 -4.41 10.00 -22.59
CA ALA A 90 -4.39 8.98 -21.53
C ALA A 90 -5.03 9.52 -20.25
N ARG A 91 -5.53 8.61 -19.41
CA ARG A 91 -5.94 8.92 -18.04
C ARG A 91 -4.73 9.38 -17.24
N ILE A 92 -4.86 10.48 -16.50
CA ILE A 92 -3.84 11.02 -15.61
C ILE A 92 -4.38 11.18 -14.20
N MET A 93 -3.46 11.21 -13.23
CA MET A 93 -3.77 11.50 -11.83
C MET A 93 -2.84 12.62 -11.34
N PRO A 94 -3.17 13.89 -11.62
CA PRO A 94 -2.39 15.01 -11.13
C PRO A 94 -2.25 14.96 -9.61
N LEU A 95 -1.04 15.21 -9.13
CA LEU A 95 -0.69 15.32 -7.72
C LEU A 95 -0.25 16.75 -7.44
N ILE A 96 -0.91 17.37 -6.48
CA ILE A 96 -0.60 18.72 -6.00
C ILE A 96 0.01 18.60 -4.61
N THR A 97 1.21 19.14 -4.46
CA THR A 97 1.97 19.12 -3.20
C THR A 97 2.24 20.53 -2.72
N LEU A 98 1.94 20.79 -1.43
CA LEU A 98 2.37 22.00 -0.74
C LEU A 98 3.50 21.68 0.25
N ASP A 99 4.42 22.64 0.40
CA ASP A 99 5.58 22.51 1.26
C ASP A 99 5.92 23.87 1.93
N ALA A 100 6.53 23.84 3.10
CA ALA A 100 6.96 25.01 3.86
C ALA A 100 8.47 24.93 4.18
N PRO A 101 9.17 26.08 4.38
CA PRO A 101 10.64 26.14 4.44
C PRO A 101 11.28 25.25 5.52
N ASN A 102 10.64 25.09 6.65
CA ASN A 102 11.15 24.36 7.81
C ASN A 102 10.49 22.99 8.00
N SER A 103 9.78 22.50 6.97
CA SER A 103 9.18 21.16 7.02
C SER A 103 10.25 20.10 6.99
N GLU A 104 10.10 19.08 7.83
CA GLU A 104 10.87 17.84 7.69
C GLU A 104 10.58 17.22 6.32
N LYS A 105 11.54 16.51 5.75
CA LYS A 105 11.43 15.94 4.39
C LYS A 105 10.17 15.08 4.15
N TRP A 106 9.54 14.61 5.21
CA TRP A 106 8.33 13.80 5.18
C TRP A 106 7.03 14.60 5.44
N GLN A 107 7.14 15.89 5.83
CA GLN A 107 6.00 16.78 6.08
C GLN A 107 5.62 17.51 4.80
N GLU A 108 4.54 17.12 4.19
CA GLU A 108 3.96 17.75 3.00
C GLU A 108 2.46 17.47 2.94
N ILE A 109 1.72 18.27 2.17
CA ILE A 109 0.30 18.05 1.89
C ILE A 109 0.17 17.61 0.44
N ASP A 110 -0.27 16.37 0.22
CA ASP A 110 -0.43 15.75 -1.08
C ASP A 110 -1.89 15.43 -1.35
N ASN A 111 -2.44 15.99 -2.42
CA ASN A 111 -3.80 15.70 -2.88
C ASN A 111 -3.82 15.42 -4.39
N SER A 112 -4.69 14.53 -4.81
CA SER A 112 -4.84 14.13 -6.20
C SER A 112 -6.27 13.81 -6.58
N LEU A 113 -6.54 13.67 -7.88
CA LEU A 113 -7.77 13.10 -8.40
C LEU A 113 -7.54 12.48 -9.79
N TYR A 114 -8.41 11.56 -10.19
CA TYR A 114 -8.40 10.98 -11.53
C TYR A 114 -9.08 11.88 -12.56
N LEU A 115 -8.42 12.04 -13.71
CA LEU A 115 -8.94 12.74 -14.88
C LEU A 115 -8.87 11.84 -16.10
N GLU A 116 -10.01 11.57 -16.71
CA GLU A 116 -10.08 10.92 -18.03
C GLU A 116 -9.50 11.84 -19.12
N PRO A 117 -9.16 11.32 -20.30
CA PRO A 117 -8.76 12.16 -21.43
C PRO A 117 -9.75 13.29 -21.69
N GLN A 118 -9.24 14.50 -21.89
CA GLN A 118 -9.99 15.74 -22.14
C GLN A 118 -10.95 16.19 -21.01
N GLN A 119 -10.97 15.50 -19.87
CA GLN A 119 -11.83 15.84 -18.73
C GLN A 119 -11.31 17.05 -17.96
N SER A 120 -12.23 17.91 -17.54
CA SER A 120 -11.98 18.98 -16.57
C SER A 120 -12.62 18.65 -15.23
N LYS A 121 -11.90 18.87 -14.14
CA LYS A 121 -12.42 18.79 -12.76
C LYS A 121 -11.75 19.82 -11.87
N THR A 122 -12.39 20.14 -10.75
CA THR A 122 -11.78 20.91 -9.66
C THR A 122 -11.28 19.93 -8.59
N LEU A 123 -9.97 19.92 -8.36
CA LEU A 123 -9.34 19.25 -7.23
C LEU A 123 -9.40 20.15 -6.00
N LEU A 124 -9.84 19.61 -4.88
CA LEU A 124 -9.79 20.27 -3.58
C LEU A 124 -8.56 19.78 -2.81
N VAL A 125 -7.63 20.69 -2.55
CA VAL A 125 -6.44 20.44 -1.74
C VAL A 125 -6.74 20.91 -0.33
N TYR A 126 -7.02 19.98 0.58
CA TYR A 126 -7.35 20.28 1.97
C TYR A 126 -6.09 20.44 2.82
N PHE A 127 -6.08 21.43 3.68
CA PHE A 127 -4.96 21.63 4.62
C PHE A 127 -5.08 20.75 5.87
N TYR A 128 -6.30 20.61 6.44
CA TYR A 128 -6.53 19.85 7.67
C TYR A 128 -7.96 19.28 7.72
N ILE A 129 -8.23 18.10 7.21
CA ILE A 129 -9.57 17.47 7.37
C ILE A 129 -9.79 16.89 8.78
N THR A 130 -8.74 16.49 9.50
CA THR A 130 -8.86 15.92 10.84
C THR A 130 -8.57 16.92 11.96
N ALA A 131 -8.40 18.18 11.64
CA ALA A 131 -8.26 19.20 12.65
C ALA A 131 -9.45 19.16 13.63
N LYS A 132 -9.18 19.39 14.90
CA LYS A 132 -10.19 19.30 15.96
C LYS A 132 -11.36 20.25 15.72
N ASP A 133 -11.08 21.44 15.23
CA ASP A 133 -12.07 22.46 14.85
C ASP A 133 -12.95 21.98 13.69
N PHE A 134 -12.37 21.37 12.65
CA PHE A 134 -13.13 20.76 11.55
C PHE A 134 -14.04 19.63 12.05
N ALA A 135 -13.52 18.73 12.87
CA ALA A 135 -14.28 17.61 13.42
C ALA A 135 -15.44 18.06 14.34
N GLN A 136 -15.27 19.20 15.05
CA GLN A 136 -16.34 19.79 15.85
C GLN A 136 -17.44 20.43 14.99
N ARG A 137 -17.06 21.14 13.94
CA ARG A 137 -18.01 21.85 13.05
C ARG A 137 -18.72 20.91 12.07
N TYR A 138 -18.02 19.88 11.58
CA TYR A 138 -18.51 18.92 10.59
C TYR A 138 -18.36 17.47 11.09
N PRO A 139 -19.06 17.06 12.15
CA PRO A 139 -18.90 15.75 12.76
C PRO A 139 -19.23 14.58 11.80
N GLN A 140 -20.06 14.82 10.77
CA GLN A 140 -20.41 13.83 9.75
C GLN A 140 -19.21 13.39 8.90
N TYR A 141 -18.16 14.21 8.79
CA TYR A 141 -16.92 13.86 8.07
C TYR A 141 -15.82 13.31 8.98
N GLN A 142 -16.07 13.23 10.28
CA GLN A 142 -15.12 12.66 11.22
C GLN A 142 -14.72 11.23 10.80
N LYS A 143 -13.43 10.91 10.84
CA LYS A 143 -12.86 9.62 10.43
C LYS A 143 -12.95 9.30 8.93
N MET A 144 -13.20 10.25 8.07
CA MET A 144 -12.96 10.11 6.64
C MET A 144 -11.45 10.30 6.34
N ASN A 145 -10.95 9.52 5.39
CA ASN A 145 -9.59 9.64 4.85
C ASN A 145 -9.60 10.34 3.49
N GLY A 146 -10.39 11.39 3.34
CA GLY A 146 -10.57 12.13 2.12
C GLY A 146 -11.72 13.09 2.25
N GLY A 147 -11.96 13.88 1.21
CA GLY A 147 -13.06 14.84 1.12
C GLY A 147 -13.67 14.87 -0.26
N PRO A 148 -14.70 15.70 -0.49
CA PRO A 148 -15.22 15.93 -1.82
C PRO A 148 -14.12 16.32 -2.81
N ASN A 149 -14.20 15.82 -4.03
CA ASN A 149 -13.30 16.16 -5.14
C ASN A 149 -11.79 16.05 -4.81
N THR A 150 -11.40 15.09 -3.97
CA THR A 150 -10.00 14.80 -3.69
C THR A 150 -9.78 13.36 -3.25
N GLN A 151 -8.58 12.86 -3.55
CA GLN A 151 -7.98 11.71 -2.89
C GLN A 151 -6.74 12.21 -2.14
N MET A 152 -6.83 12.28 -0.82
CA MET A 152 -5.68 12.64 0.01
C MET A 152 -4.69 11.48 0.06
N ILE A 153 -3.42 11.77 -0.18
CA ILE A 153 -2.34 10.80 -0.16
C ILE A 153 -1.51 11.02 1.10
N LYS A 154 -1.26 12.28 1.43
CA LYS A 154 -0.46 12.67 2.58
C LYS A 154 -0.88 14.05 3.08
N TRP A 155 -0.86 14.25 4.40
CA TRP A 155 -1.20 15.53 5.05
C TRP A 155 -0.60 15.54 6.46
N ASP A 156 0.70 15.69 6.49
CA ASP A 156 1.44 15.93 7.71
C ASP A 156 1.50 17.43 7.93
N GLY A 157 1.14 17.86 9.14
CA GLY A 157 1.00 19.28 9.47
C GLY A 157 2.22 20.09 9.07
N ILE A 158 2.07 20.92 8.04
CA ILE A 158 3.03 21.95 7.65
C ILE A 158 2.54 23.31 8.13
N ASP A 159 3.43 24.26 8.22
CA ASP A 159 3.08 25.65 8.54
C ASP A 159 2.43 26.34 7.35
N ILE A 160 1.09 26.34 7.30
CA ILE A 160 0.30 26.96 6.23
C ILE A 160 0.37 28.48 6.20
N SER A 161 0.88 29.14 7.25
CA SER A 161 1.18 30.57 7.22
C SER A 161 2.45 30.90 6.43
N ASN A 162 3.21 29.86 6.00
CA ASN A 162 4.55 30.04 5.48
C ASN A 162 4.83 29.10 4.30
N ILE A 163 3.89 28.99 3.35
CA ILE A 163 4.05 28.13 2.16
C ILE A 163 5.04 28.74 1.17
N ASN A 164 6.10 28.04 0.85
CA ASN A 164 7.12 28.49 -0.11
C ASN A 164 7.16 27.67 -1.40
N LYS A 165 6.32 26.63 -1.52
CA LYS A 165 6.35 25.74 -2.66
C LYS A 165 4.97 25.13 -2.93
N LEU A 166 4.53 25.23 -4.18
CA LEU A 166 3.37 24.54 -4.72
C LEU A 166 3.83 23.73 -5.93
N SER A 167 3.76 22.43 -5.86
CA SER A 167 4.27 21.52 -6.91
C SER A 167 3.15 20.77 -7.60
N PHE A 168 3.33 20.57 -8.90
CA PHE A 168 2.45 19.86 -9.80
C PHE A 168 3.20 18.70 -10.42
N SER A 169 2.75 17.49 -10.18
CA SER A 169 3.26 16.24 -10.73
C SER A 169 2.12 15.32 -11.14
N ALA A 170 2.38 14.05 -11.36
CA ALA A 170 1.34 13.04 -11.51
C ALA A 170 1.76 11.71 -10.90
N ILE A 171 0.79 10.96 -10.41
CA ILE A 171 1.00 9.63 -9.87
C ILE A 171 1.05 8.64 -11.04
N ASN A 172 2.03 7.74 -11.00
CA ASN A 172 2.12 6.60 -11.90
C ASN A 172 1.52 5.37 -11.22
N VAL A 173 0.45 4.83 -11.79
CA VAL A 173 -0.07 3.53 -11.39
C VAL A 173 0.14 2.59 -12.58
N ARG A 174 0.97 1.57 -12.40
CA ARG A 174 1.37 0.63 -13.44
C ARG A 174 0.17 0.24 -14.31
N ASP A 175 0.33 0.37 -15.63
CA ASP A 175 -0.61 -0.03 -16.69
C ASP A 175 -1.98 0.66 -16.71
N TYR A 176 -2.33 1.45 -15.69
CA TYR A 176 -3.64 2.10 -15.58
C TYR A 176 -3.60 3.62 -15.70
N ILE A 177 -2.52 4.25 -15.22
CA ILE A 177 -2.39 5.71 -15.16
C ILE A 177 -0.97 6.09 -15.51
N SER A 178 -0.82 6.94 -16.51
CA SER A 178 0.47 7.48 -16.88
C SER A 178 0.85 8.67 -16.00
N ALA A 179 2.08 8.68 -15.49
CA ALA A 179 2.67 9.87 -14.92
C ALA A 179 3.32 10.77 -15.98
N GLN A 180 3.28 10.37 -17.25
CA GLN A 180 3.59 11.22 -18.40
C GLN A 180 2.29 11.74 -19.01
N GLY A 181 2.27 13.02 -19.36
CA GLY A 181 1.11 13.61 -19.99
C GLY A 181 1.06 15.12 -19.81
N SER A 182 0.03 15.72 -20.33
CA SER A 182 -0.15 17.15 -20.27
C SER A 182 -1.50 17.52 -19.69
N TYR A 183 -1.50 18.53 -18.85
CA TYR A 183 -2.73 19.10 -18.29
C TYR A 183 -2.60 20.61 -18.13
N ILE A 184 -3.73 21.28 -18.06
CA ILE A 184 -3.84 22.72 -17.84
C ILE A 184 -4.37 22.94 -16.43
N VAL A 185 -3.65 23.70 -15.63
CA VAL A 185 -4.17 24.34 -14.42
C VAL A 185 -4.84 25.63 -14.85
N GLN A 186 -6.17 25.62 -14.82
CA GLN A 186 -6.99 26.72 -15.31
C GLN A 186 -7.15 27.84 -14.29
N HIS A 187 -7.27 27.45 -13.01
CA HIS A 187 -7.46 28.38 -11.91
C HIS A 187 -7.06 27.76 -10.58
N ILE A 188 -6.53 28.57 -9.66
CA ILE A 188 -6.27 28.20 -8.27
C ILE A 188 -6.81 29.30 -7.38
N GLU A 189 -7.68 28.94 -6.43
CA GLU A 189 -8.21 29.86 -5.44
C GLU A 189 -8.23 29.22 -4.04
N PRO A 190 -7.91 29.96 -2.98
CA PRO A 190 -8.10 29.51 -1.61
C PRO A 190 -9.59 29.37 -1.28
N PHE A 191 -9.95 28.42 -0.39
CA PHE A 191 -11.32 28.24 0.08
C PHE A 191 -11.41 28.06 1.60
N ARG A 192 -12.59 28.31 2.15
CA ARG A 192 -12.96 28.01 3.52
C ARG A 192 -13.91 26.81 3.55
N TYR A 193 -13.94 26.05 4.64
CA TYR A 193 -14.78 24.85 4.77
C TYR A 193 -16.27 25.13 4.56
N ASP A 194 -16.78 26.28 5.04
CA ASP A 194 -18.17 26.68 4.86
C ASP A 194 -18.57 26.78 3.38
N GLN A 195 -17.65 27.16 2.51
CA GLN A 195 -17.90 27.23 1.05
C GLN A 195 -18.07 25.84 0.39
N ILE A 196 -17.59 24.79 1.05
CA ILE A 196 -17.62 23.41 0.54
C ILE A 196 -18.65 22.56 1.30
N PHE A 197 -18.59 22.56 2.63
CA PHE A 197 -19.29 21.61 3.49
C PHE A 197 -20.64 22.08 4.00
N ASP A 198 -20.93 23.37 4.00
CA ASP A 198 -22.26 23.90 4.32
C ASP A 198 -23.26 23.67 3.15
N ASN A 199 -22.76 23.33 1.98
CA ASN A 199 -23.57 22.98 0.83
C ASN A 199 -23.97 21.50 0.90
N LYS A 200 -25.16 21.18 1.39
CA LYS A 200 -25.70 19.83 1.67
C LYS A 200 -25.72 18.86 0.47
N LYS A 201 -25.25 19.27 -0.71
CA LYS A 201 -25.32 18.49 -1.95
C LYS A 201 -24.10 17.59 -2.23
N GLU A 202 -22.97 17.73 -1.52
CA GLU A 202 -21.71 17.14 -1.97
C GLU A 202 -21.39 15.73 -1.45
N ILE A 203 -21.86 15.33 -0.25
CA ILE A 203 -21.83 13.94 0.19
C ILE A 203 -23.19 13.57 0.79
N PRO A 204 -24.05 12.90 0.01
CA PRO A 204 -25.35 12.46 0.51
C PRO A 204 -25.17 11.29 1.46
N PHE A 205 -25.20 11.55 2.77
CA PHE A 205 -25.28 10.49 3.77
C PHE A 205 -26.70 9.94 3.88
N PRO A 206 -26.89 8.62 4.08
CA PRO A 206 -25.87 7.56 4.00
C PRO A 206 -25.41 7.33 2.56
N PHE A 207 -24.21 6.78 2.38
CA PHE A 207 -23.68 6.48 1.04
C PHE A 207 -23.30 5.00 0.84
N ILE A 208 -23.42 4.17 1.86
CA ILE A 208 -23.19 2.72 1.79
C ILE A 208 -24.52 2.02 2.01
N ASP A 209 -24.91 1.13 1.10
CA ASP A 209 -26.13 0.35 1.20
C ASP A 209 -25.98 -0.89 2.12
N LYS A 210 -27.06 -1.64 2.32
CA LYS A 210 -27.08 -2.85 3.16
C LYS A 210 -26.19 -3.99 2.68
N TYR A 211 -25.66 -3.91 1.46
CA TYR A 211 -24.74 -4.89 0.88
C TYR A 211 -23.27 -4.42 0.92
N GLY A 212 -23.02 -3.23 1.45
CA GLY A 212 -21.67 -2.65 1.48
C GLY A 212 -21.25 -1.98 0.18
N GLN A 213 -22.18 -1.63 -0.69
CA GLN A 213 -21.98 -0.98 -1.98
C GLN A 213 -22.27 0.51 -1.90
N TYR A 214 -21.71 1.28 -2.85
CA TYR A 214 -22.06 2.70 -2.95
C TYR A 214 -23.54 2.88 -3.31
N LEU A 215 -24.30 3.53 -2.43
CA LEU A 215 -25.75 3.64 -2.50
C LEU A 215 -26.23 4.38 -3.75
N HIS A 216 -25.61 5.53 -4.07
CA HIS A 216 -26.11 6.47 -5.09
C HIS A 216 -25.57 6.19 -6.50
N GLY A 217 -24.66 5.22 -6.67
CA GLY A 217 -24.09 4.84 -7.97
C GLY A 217 -24.93 3.81 -8.70
N LYS A 218 -24.92 3.88 -10.03
CA LYS A 218 -25.38 2.80 -10.93
C LYS A 218 -24.16 2.26 -11.67
N TYR A 219 -23.89 0.97 -11.54
CA TYR A 219 -22.74 0.32 -12.19
C TYR A 219 -23.05 -1.16 -12.45
N PRO A 220 -22.41 -1.78 -13.45
CA PRO A 220 -22.58 -3.20 -13.71
C PRO A 220 -22.27 -4.05 -12.48
N GLY A 221 -23.13 -5.01 -12.21
CA GLY A 221 -22.95 -5.91 -11.08
C GLY A 221 -23.36 -5.36 -9.72
N LYS A 222 -23.98 -4.19 -9.60
CA LYS A 222 -24.58 -3.73 -8.35
C LYS A 222 -25.74 -4.64 -7.96
N LEU A 223 -25.79 -5.05 -6.68
CA LEU A 223 -26.93 -5.76 -6.10
C LEU A 223 -28.04 -4.76 -5.79
N ASN A 224 -29.26 -5.06 -6.19
CA ASN A 224 -30.44 -4.23 -5.94
C ASN A 224 -31.42 -4.89 -4.96
N SER A 225 -31.42 -6.22 -4.90
CA SER A 225 -32.34 -7.01 -4.08
C SER A 225 -31.72 -8.31 -3.57
N GLU A 226 -32.38 -8.98 -2.62
CA GLU A 226 -31.99 -10.34 -2.17
C GLU A 226 -32.14 -11.37 -3.31
N HIS A 227 -33.03 -11.13 -4.27
CA HIS A 227 -33.24 -12.01 -5.43
C HIS A 227 -32.00 -12.08 -6.34
N ASP A 228 -31.25 -11.00 -6.45
CA ASP A 228 -30.02 -10.96 -7.26
C ASP A 228 -28.98 -12.00 -6.79
N PHE A 229 -28.97 -12.37 -5.51
CA PHE A 229 -28.09 -13.43 -5.01
C PHE A 229 -28.50 -14.81 -5.57
N ILE A 230 -29.79 -15.08 -5.68
CA ILE A 230 -30.32 -16.34 -6.22
C ILE A 230 -30.02 -16.44 -7.73
N GLU A 231 -30.31 -15.38 -8.47
CA GLU A 231 -30.02 -15.33 -9.91
C GLU A 231 -28.51 -15.53 -10.20
N ARG A 232 -27.66 -14.85 -9.45
CA ARG A 232 -26.20 -14.98 -9.62
C ARG A 232 -25.67 -16.33 -9.18
N GLU A 233 -26.28 -16.96 -8.20
CA GLU A 233 -25.96 -18.34 -7.83
C GLU A 233 -26.23 -19.28 -9.00
N GLN A 234 -27.41 -19.15 -9.61
CA GLN A 234 -27.79 -19.99 -10.76
C GLN A 234 -26.87 -19.73 -11.97
N GLN A 235 -26.63 -18.46 -12.32
CA GLN A 235 -25.72 -18.07 -13.39
C GLN A 235 -24.31 -18.65 -13.20
N GLU A 236 -23.80 -18.60 -11.96
CA GLU A 236 -22.50 -19.17 -11.62
C GLU A 236 -22.46 -20.69 -11.75
N LEU A 237 -23.53 -21.38 -11.35
CA LEU A 237 -23.64 -22.84 -11.50
C LEU A 237 -23.66 -23.25 -12.96
N ASP A 238 -24.39 -22.53 -13.78
CA ASP A 238 -24.49 -22.78 -15.23
C ASP A 238 -23.15 -22.51 -15.92
N ASP A 239 -22.46 -21.44 -15.56
CA ASP A 239 -21.12 -21.11 -16.08
C ASP A 239 -20.08 -22.18 -15.70
N LEU A 240 -20.04 -22.60 -14.45
CA LEU A 240 -19.13 -23.65 -13.98
C LEU A 240 -19.40 -25.01 -14.66
N LYS A 241 -20.65 -25.30 -15.00
CA LYS A 241 -21.02 -26.50 -15.75
C LYS A 241 -20.58 -26.40 -17.21
N ALA A 242 -20.74 -25.23 -17.83
CA ALA A 242 -20.31 -24.96 -19.20
C ALA A 242 -18.79 -24.91 -19.35
N HIS A 243 -18.08 -24.48 -18.29
CA HIS A 243 -16.63 -24.29 -18.26
C HIS A 243 -15.98 -25.11 -17.12
N PRO A 244 -15.89 -26.44 -17.21
CA PRO A 244 -15.41 -27.31 -16.12
C PRO A 244 -13.91 -27.22 -15.87
N GLY A 245 -13.19 -26.43 -16.68
CA GLY A 245 -11.74 -26.27 -16.64
C GLY A 245 -10.99 -27.29 -17.52
N PRO A 246 -9.65 -27.23 -17.55
CA PRO A 246 -8.82 -28.10 -18.37
C PRO A 246 -8.96 -29.58 -17.97
N ASP A 247 -9.09 -30.47 -18.95
CA ASP A 247 -9.18 -31.91 -18.78
C ASP A 247 -7.81 -32.61 -18.71
N ASN A 248 -6.76 -32.03 -19.32
CA ASN A 248 -5.39 -32.56 -19.33
C ASN A 248 -4.61 -32.22 -18.03
N ARG A 249 -5.25 -32.39 -16.88
CA ARG A 249 -4.71 -32.11 -15.55
C ARG A 249 -4.90 -33.29 -14.60
N SER A 250 -3.85 -33.65 -13.84
CA SER A 250 -3.95 -34.58 -12.74
C SER A 250 -4.87 -34.04 -11.63
N LYS A 251 -5.25 -34.85 -10.66
CA LYS A 251 -6.01 -34.40 -9.49
C LYS A 251 -5.32 -33.22 -8.75
N TRP A 252 -4.00 -33.13 -8.84
CA TRP A 252 -3.18 -32.05 -8.26
C TRP A 252 -3.08 -30.83 -9.18
N GLY A 253 -3.56 -30.91 -10.42
CA GLY A 253 -3.41 -29.87 -11.43
C GLY A 253 -2.11 -29.97 -12.27
N GLY A 254 -1.37 -31.07 -12.16
CA GLY A 254 -0.19 -31.35 -12.97
C GLY A 254 -0.54 -31.75 -14.40
N TRP A 255 0.41 -31.64 -15.32
CA TRP A 255 0.26 -31.90 -16.75
C TRP A 255 0.27 -33.40 -17.08
N LEU A 256 -0.91 -33.98 -17.39
CA LEU A 256 -1.08 -35.44 -17.63
C LEU A 256 -0.32 -35.98 -18.84
N SER A 257 -0.30 -35.27 -19.95
CA SER A 257 0.39 -35.69 -21.17
C SER A 257 1.88 -35.32 -21.21
N GLY A 258 2.40 -34.69 -20.14
CA GLY A 258 3.82 -34.38 -20.02
C GLY A 258 4.68 -35.58 -19.58
N PRO A 259 6.02 -35.44 -19.64
CA PRO A 259 6.93 -36.53 -19.24
C PRO A 259 6.78 -36.87 -17.77
N LYS A 260 6.39 -38.11 -17.49
CA LYS A 260 6.18 -38.65 -16.15
C LYS A 260 7.49 -38.73 -15.37
N GLN A 261 7.45 -38.30 -14.11
CA GLN A 261 8.56 -38.34 -13.17
C GLN A 261 8.28 -39.34 -12.04
N LYS A 262 9.25 -39.52 -11.13
CA LYS A 262 9.07 -40.37 -9.95
C LYS A 262 8.01 -39.77 -9.04
N ALA A 263 6.99 -40.54 -8.69
CA ALA A 263 6.03 -40.18 -7.65
C ALA A 263 6.70 -40.24 -6.27
N THR A 264 6.57 -39.19 -5.45
CA THR A 264 7.17 -39.12 -4.11
C THR A 264 6.14 -38.96 -3.01
N GLY A 265 4.87 -38.72 -3.36
CA GLY A 265 3.82 -38.41 -2.40
C GLY A 265 3.83 -36.94 -1.92
N ASN A 266 4.79 -36.14 -2.35
CA ASN A 266 4.91 -34.72 -2.03
C ASN A 266 5.38 -33.95 -3.27
N PHE A 267 5.14 -32.64 -3.29
CA PHE A 267 5.69 -31.76 -4.33
C PHE A 267 7.21 -31.64 -4.20
N TYR A 268 7.89 -31.64 -5.32
CA TYR A 268 9.34 -31.39 -5.38
C TYR A 268 9.72 -30.66 -6.66
N THR A 269 10.96 -30.21 -6.77
CA THR A 269 11.49 -29.54 -7.95
C THR A 269 12.40 -30.44 -8.76
N LYS A 270 12.36 -30.33 -10.07
CA LYS A 270 13.24 -31.03 -11.00
C LYS A 270 13.57 -30.18 -12.21
N GLN A 271 14.82 -30.27 -12.68
CA GLN A 271 15.21 -29.66 -13.94
C GLN A 271 15.02 -30.65 -15.08
N ILE A 272 14.34 -30.23 -16.15
CA ILE A 272 14.09 -31.02 -17.36
C ILE A 272 14.35 -30.10 -18.54
N ASP A 273 15.24 -30.54 -19.44
CA ASP A 273 15.65 -29.77 -20.63
C ASP A 273 16.07 -28.32 -20.29
N GLY A 274 16.85 -28.17 -19.20
CA GLY A 274 17.36 -26.89 -18.72
C GLY A 274 16.33 -25.99 -18.00
N LYS A 275 15.07 -26.41 -17.88
CA LYS A 275 13.98 -25.65 -17.22
C LYS A 275 13.61 -26.27 -15.88
N TRP A 276 13.39 -25.45 -14.86
CA TRP A 276 12.89 -25.90 -13.57
C TRP A 276 11.38 -26.06 -13.58
N TRP A 277 10.93 -27.21 -13.06
CA TRP A 277 9.54 -27.57 -12.88
C TRP A 277 9.27 -27.96 -11.42
N PHE A 278 8.08 -27.69 -10.95
CA PHE A 278 7.53 -28.49 -9.86
C PHE A 278 7.09 -29.85 -10.44
N VAL A 279 7.12 -30.86 -9.59
CA VAL A 279 6.56 -32.19 -9.86
C VAL A 279 5.53 -32.45 -8.78
N ASP A 280 4.32 -32.87 -9.17
CA ASP A 280 3.26 -33.17 -8.24
C ASP A 280 3.49 -34.49 -7.49
N PRO A 281 2.75 -34.79 -6.40
CA PRO A 281 2.92 -36.00 -5.63
C PRO A 281 2.85 -37.31 -6.42
N ASP A 282 2.08 -37.32 -7.52
CA ASP A 282 1.94 -38.49 -8.39
C ASP A 282 2.96 -38.52 -9.55
N GLY A 283 3.84 -37.52 -9.65
CA GLY A 283 4.95 -37.48 -10.62
C GLY A 283 4.65 -36.76 -11.94
N HIS A 284 3.61 -35.94 -12.03
CA HIS A 284 3.37 -35.13 -13.21
C HIS A 284 4.05 -33.76 -13.07
N LEU A 285 4.51 -33.20 -14.19
CA LEU A 285 5.02 -31.84 -14.21
C LEU A 285 3.92 -30.87 -13.79
N PHE A 286 4.26 -29.94 -12.91
CA PHE A 286 3.32 -29.02 -12.32
C PHE A 286 3.83 -27.58 -12.48
N TRP A 287 3.01 -26.75 -13.10
CA TRP A 287 3.20 -25.30 -13.17
C TRP A 287 2.22 -24.66 -12.20
N SER A 288 2.74 -24.12 -11.09
CA SER A 288 1.90 -23.45 -10.09
C SER A 288 1.32 -22.14 -10.66
N HIS A 289 0.03 -22.11 -10.83
CA HIS A 289 -0.73 -20.97 -11.34
C HIS A 289 -1.97 -20.77 -10.49
N GLY A 290 -2.01 -19.67 -9.72
CA GLY A 290 -3.09 -19.46 -8.76
C GLY A 290 -3.21 -18.04 -8.26
N VAL A 291 -4.04 -17.84 -7.25
CA VAL A 291 -4.33 -16.55 -6.64
C VAL A 291 -4.13 -16.57 -5.15
N THR A 292 -3.74 -15.43 -4.58
CA THR A 292 -3.60 -15.22 -3.14
C THR A 292 -4.93 -14.88 -2.51
N GLY A 293 -5.09 -15.18 -1.20
CA GLY A 293 -6.25 -14.75 -0.43
C GLY A 293 -7.56 -15.40 -0.83
N VAL A 294 -7.54 -16.62 -1.36
CA VAL A 294 -8.78 -17.38 -1.66
C VAL A 294 -9.50 -17.69 -0.35
N GLY A 295 -10.76 -17.26 -0.25
CA GLY A 295 -11.55 -17.44 0.96
C GLY A 295 -12.74 -16.49 1.00
N TYR A 296 -13.09 -16.08 2.20
CA TYR A 296 -14.18 -15.15 2.46
C TYR A 296 -13.74 -13.92 3.27
N HIS A 297 -12.47 -13.54 3.13
CA HIS A 297 -11.95 -12.29 3.68
C HIS A 297 -12.24 -11.14 2.71
N GLY A 298 -12.57 -9.97 3.23
CA GLY A 298 -12.85 -8.83 2.35
C GLY A 298 -13.34 -7.60 3.10
N ALA A 299 -14.62 -7.30 3.00
CA ALA A 299 -15.20 -6.04 3.46
C ALA A 299 -15.49 -5.99 4.98
N ASN A 300 -14.50 -6.34 5.82
CA ASN A 300 -14.57 -6.15 7.27
C ASN A 300 -14.35 -4.67 7.61
N THR A 301 -15.43 -3.90 7.66
CA THR A 301 -15.42 -2.43 7.68
C THR A 301 -15.60 -1.90 9.09
N LEU A 302 -14.78 -0.89 9.48
CA LEU A 302 -14.96 -0.15 10.73
C LEU A 302 -16.25 0.68 10.65
N ILE A 303 -17.18 0.44 11.60
CA ILE A 303 -18.45 1.16 11.69
C ILE A 303 -18.51 2.11 12.91
N ALA A 304 -17.72 1.86 13.94
CA ALA A 304 -17.69 2.70 15.14
C ALA A 304 -17.38 4.18 14.81
N GLY A 305 -18.33 5.06 15.12
CA GLY A 305 -18.30 6.49 14.82
C GLY A 305 -18.49 6.81 13.33
N ARG A 306 -18.99 5.84 12.55
CA ARG A 306 -19.32 5.95 11.12
C ARG A 306 -20.70 5.38 10.80
N GLU A 307 -21.55 5.15 11.80
CA GLU A 307 -22.84 4.49 11.67
C GLU A 307 -23.73 5.21 10.62
N HIS A 308 -23.64 6.53 10.57
CA HIS A 308 -24.39 7.38 9.61
C HIS A 308 -23.91 7.25 8.14
N TYR A 309 -22.77 6.57 7.86
CA TYR A 309 -22.33 6.27 6.49
C TYR A 309 -23.20 5.20 5.83
N PHE A 310 -23.84 4.35 6.64
CA PHE A 310 -24.53 3.15 6.21
C PHE A 310 -26.05 3.36 6.23
N GLN A 311 -26.72 3.00 5.13
CA GLN A 311 -28.17 3.06 5.02
C GLN A 311 -28.85 2.12 6.01
N ASP A 312 -28.32 0.92 6.16
CA ASP A 312 -28.90 -0.13 6.97
C ASP A 312 -27.81 -1.10 7.46
N LEU A 313 -27.55 -1.05 8.76
CA LEU A 313 -26.68 -2.02 9.43
C LEU A 313 -27.57 -3.03 10.17
N PRO A 314 -27.39 -4.34 9.95
CA PRO A 314 -28.16 -5.34 10.65
C PRO A 314 -28.05 -5.20 12.17
N SER A 315 -29.12 -5.51 12.90
CA SER A 315 -29.08 -5.53 14.37
C SER A 315 -28.00 -6.49 14.88
N LYS A 316 -27.26 -6.09 15.91
CA LYS A 316 -26.27 -6.93 16.60
C LYS A 316 -26.89 -8.18 17.28
N HIS A 317 -28.20 -8.23 17.39
CA HIS A 317 -28.98 -9.36 17.94
C HIS A 317 -29.73 -10.16 16.87
N SER A 318 -29.36 -9.95 15.59
CA SER A 318 -29.95 -10.67 14.47
C SER A 318 -29.11 -11.88 14.06
N LYS A 319 -29.57 -12.62 13.04
CA LYS A 319 -28.81 -13.70 12.39
C LYS A 319 -27.44 -13.27 11.80
N TYR A 320 -27.14 -11.98 11.81
CA TYR A 320 -25.86 -11.41 11.35
C TYR A 320 -24.90 -11.05 12.49
N GLN A 321 -25.21 -11.41 13.74
CA GLN A 321 -24.39 -11.06 14.91
C GLN A 321 -22.95 -11.53 14.80
N ASP A 322 -22.68 -12.69 14.21
CA ASP A 322 -21.36 -13.29 14.07
C ASP A 322 -20.47 -12.55 13.04
N PHE A 323 -21.05 -11.64 12.27
CA PHE A 323 -20.32 -10.80 11.32
C PHE A 323 -19.88 -9.48 11.93
N TYR A 324 -20.24 -9.22 13.18
CA TYR A 324 -19.70 -8.14 13.98
C TYR A 324 -18.42 -8.59 14.68
N SER A 325 -17.41 -7.75 14.68
CA SER A 325 -16.17 -7.98 15.42
C SER A 325 -15.79 -6.74 16.25
N LYS A 326 -15.08 -6.99 17.36
CA LYS A 326 -14.47 -5.96 18.19
C LYS A 326 -12.96 -5.92 17.91
N GLY A 327 -12.37 -4.78 18.07
CA GLY A 327 -10.93 -4.57 17.90
C GLY A 327 -10.62 -3.13 18.25
N ARG A 328 -9.96 -2.38 17.38
CA ARG A 328 -9.81 -0.91 17.51
C ARG A 328 -11.13 -0.18 17.17
N GLY A 329 -12.29 -0.76 17.55
CA GLY A 329 -13.64 -0.29 17.30
C GLY A 329 -14.52 -1.38 16.69
N THR A 330 -15.85 -1.19 16.77
CA THR A 330 -16.82 -2.14 16.17
C THR A 330 -16.70 -2.16 14.66
N ARG A 331 -16.66 -3.35 14.08
CA ARG A 331 -16.57 -3.60 12.64
C ARG A 331 -17.72 -4.52 12.21
N PHE A 332 -18.10 -4.43 10.93
CA PHE A 332 -19.05 -5.34 10.30
C PHE A 332 -18.45 -5.91 9.00
N ASP A 333 -18.60 -7.21 8.80
CA ASP A 333 -18.09 -7.93 7.64
C ASP A 333 -19.17 -8.11 6.57
N PHE A 334 -19.23 -7.20 5.61
CA PHE A 334 -20.19 -7.25 4.51
C PHE A 334 -19.98 -8.45 3.59
N THR A 335 -18.74 -8.93 3.42
CA THR A 335 -18.46 -10.10 2.59
C THR A 335 -19.12 -11.34 3.17
N LYS A 336 -18.89 -11.62 4.46
CA LYS A 336 -19.51 -12.78 5.14
C LYS A 336 -21.02 -12.66 5.18
N ALA A 337 -21.54 -11.46 5.47
CA ALA A 337 -22.99 -11.22 5.47
C ALA A 337 -23.62 -11.47 4.09
N ASN A 338 -22.95 -11.09 3.00
CA ASN A 338 -23.44 -11.33 1.65
C ASN A 338 -23.35 -12.81 1.25
N LEU A 339 -22.27 -13.51 1.65
CA LEU A 339 -22.18 -14.96 1.47
C LEU A 339 -23.27 -15.70 2.24
N TYR A 340 -23.57 -15.26 3.47
CA TYR A 340 -24.70 -15.79 4.22
C TYR A 340 -26.07 -15.51 3.55
N ARG A 341 -26.26 -14.33 2.94
CA ARG A 341 -27.46 -14.03 2.14
C ARG A 341 -27.58 -14.96 0.94
N LYS A 342 -26.44 -15.23 0.27
CA LYS A 342 -26.37 -16.08 -0.93
C LYS A 342 -26.58 -17.58 -0.59
N PHE A 343 -25.90 -18.10 0.44
CA PHE A 343 -25.78 -19.54 0.69
C PHE A 343 -26.45 -20.02 2.00
N GLY A 344 -27.02 -19.12 2.79
CA GLY A 344 -27.63 -19.46 4.04
C GLY A 344 -26.65 -19.94 5.13
N LYS A 345 -27.10 -20.82 6.02
CA LYS A 345 -26.29 -21.28 7.17
C LYS A 345 -25.01 -22.01 6.78
N ASN A 346 -24.97 -22.67 5.64
CA ASN A 346 -23.82 -23.44 5.16
C ASN A 346 -22.87 -22.61 4.29
N TRP A 347 -22.91 -21.27 4.38
CA TRP A 347 -22.18 -20.36 3.51
C TRP A 347 -20.67 -20.60 3.48
N GLN A 348 -20.04 -20.97 4.59
CA GLN A 348 -18.58 -21.22 4.66
C GLN A 348 -18.19 -22.43 3.83
N GLU A 349 -18.85 -23.57 4.07
CA GLU A 349 -18.58 -24.81 3.34
C GLU A 349 -18.89 -24.67 1.85
N THR A 350 -20.04 -24.05 1.53
CA THR A 350 -20.44 -23.79 0.14
C THR A 350 -19.44 -22.88 -0.56
N THR A 351 -18.98 -21.81 0.10
CA THR A 351 -17.96 -20.90 -0.45
C THR A 351 -16.65 -21.64 -0.71
N ASN A 352 -16.18 -22.46 0.22
CA ASN A 352 -14.96 -23.23 0.04
C ASN A 352 -15.06 -24.20 -1.14
N LYS A 353 -16.12 -24.97 -1.23
CA LYS A 353 -16.37 -25.85 -2.39
C LYS A 353 -16.40 -25.07 -3.72
N ARG A 354 -17.11 -23.93 -3.71
CA ARG A 354 -17.22 -23.07 -4.87
C ARG A 354 -15.85 -22.48 -5.30
N ASN A 355 -15.01 -22.11 -4.35
CA ASN A 355 -13.68 -21.59 -4.63
C ASN A 355 -12.79 -22.62 -5.37
N HIS A 356 -12.84 -23.90 -4.98
CA HIS A 356 -12.15 -24.96 -5.73
C HIS A 356 -12.68 -25.10 -7.16
N GLN A 357 -14.01 -25.08 -7.33
CA GLN A 357 -14.66 -25.16 -8.65
C GLN A 357 -14.27 -23.96 -9.52
N ARG A 358 -14.30 -22.75 -8.98
CA ARG A 358 -13.91 -21.51 -9.68
C ARG A 358 -12.47 -21.58 -10.20
N LEU A 359 -11.52 -21.91 -9.31
CA LEU A 359 -10.12 -21.99 -9.70
C LEU A 359 -9.91 -23.01 -10.82
N LYS A 360 -10.51 -24.19 -10.69
CA LYS A 360 -10.45 -25.22 -11.73
C LYS A 360 -11.02 -24.71 -13.04
N SER A 361 -12.21 -24.12 -13.03
CA SER A 361 -12.88 -23.55 -14.21
C SER A 361 -12.02 -22.48 -14.89
N TRP A 362 -11.34 -21.64 -14.14
CA TRP A 362 -10.44 -20.60 -14.65
C TRP A 362 -9.06 -21.12 -15.07
N GLY A 363 -8.82 -22.42 -15.02
CA GLY A 363 -7.54 -23.05 -15.35
C GLY A 363 -6.45 -22.84 -14.30
N LEU A 364 -6.80 -22.36 -13.10
CA LEU A 364 -5.90 -22.19 -11.98
C LEU A 364 -5.78 -23.48 -11.15
N ASN A 365 -4.65 -23.67 -10.47
CA ASN A 365 -4.37 -24.91 -9.74
C ASN A 365 -3.72 -24.71 -8.36
N THR A 366 -3.67 -23.47 -7.85
CA THR A 366 -2.99 -23.20 -6.57
C THR A 366 -3.76 -22.16 -5.75
N PHE A 367 -4.12 -22.50 -4.53
CA PHE A 367 -4.48 -21.55 -3.49
C PHE A 367 -3.18 -20.95 -2.92
N ALA A 368 -2.83 -19.76 -3.36
CA ALA A 368 -1.59 -19.13 -2.94
C ALA A 368 -1.71 -18.48 -1.54
N ASN A 369 -0.64 -17.88 -1.07
CA ASN A 369 -0.52 -17.33 0.29
C ASN A 369 -1.76 -16.54 0.75
N TRP A 370 -2.04 -16.60 2.04
CA TRP A 370 -3.19 -15.96 2.73
C TRP A 370 -4.56 -16.49 2.32
N SER A 371 -4.62 -17.60 1.60
CA SER A 371 -5.88 -18.33 1.41
C SER A 371 -6.37 -18.92 2.72
N ASP A 372 -7.70 -19.08 2.85
CA ASP A 372 -8.31 -19.54 4.08
C ASP A 372 -8.03 -21.03 4.33
N PRO A 373 -7.48 -21.41 5.50
CA PRO A 373 -7.15 -22.80 5.81
C PRO A 373 -8.34 -23.76 5.80
N SER A 374 -9.57 -23.26 6.01
CA SER A 374 -10.78 -24.10 5.93
C SER A 374 -11.02 -24.65 4.52
N GLY A 375 -10.48 -23.96 3.47
CA GLY A 375 -10.47 -24.49 2.11
C GLY A 375 -9.46 -25.63 1.93
N PHE A 376 -8.32 -25.60 2.63
CA PHE A 376 -7.28 -26.65 2.53
C PHE A 376 -7.78 -28.02 2.99
N ALA A 377 -8.67 -28.04 3.98
CA ALA A 377 -9.27 -29.27 4.51
C ALA A 377 -10.01 -30.10 3.44
N LEU A 378 -10.49 -29.48 2.37
CA LEU A 378 -11.20 -30.17 1.30
C LEU A 378 -10.29 -30.98 0.37
N GLN A 379 -8.97 -30.73 0.38
CA GLN A 379 -7.98 -31.48 -0.40
C GLN A 379 -8.33 -31.60 -1.90
N GLN A 380 -8.68 -30.47 -2.53
CA GLN A 380 -9.07 -30.43 -3.94
C GLN A 380 -8.19 -29.55 -4.80
N THR A 381 -7.41 -28.66 -4.19
CA THR A 381 -6.49 -27.75 -4.89
C THR A 381 -5.21 -27.62 -4.07
N PRO A 382 -4.03 -27.77 -4.63
CA PRO A 382 -2.76 -27.48 -3.98
C PRO A 382 -2.73 -26.06 -3.39
N PHE A 383 -2.00 -25.88 -2.30
CA PHE A 383 -1.91 -24.61 -1.61
C PHE A 383 -0.50 -24.27 -1.14
N THR A 384 -0.24 -23.00 -0.84
CA THR A 384 0.99 -22.54 -0.18
C THR A 384 0.66 -21.88 1.15
N ILE A 385 1.58 -21.94 2.10
CA ILE A 385 1.41 -21.35 3.43
C ILE A 385 2.42 -20.23 3.64
N ALA A 386 1.92 -19.04 4.01
CA ALA A 386 2.75 -17.95 4.47
C ALA A 386 3.00 -18.04 5.98
N VAL A 387 4.27 -17.93 6.37
CA VAL A 387 4.71 -18.03 7.76
C VAL A 387 5.20 -16.69 8.24
N HIS A 388 4.56 -16.16 9.28
CA HIS A 388 4.91 -14.91 9.96
C HIS A 388 5.18 -15.20 11.43
N TYR A 389 6.27 -14.70 11.97
CA TYR A 389 6.72 -14.95 13.34
C TYR A 389 7.24 -13.67 13.97
N LYS A 390 7.36 -13.64 15.30
CA LYS A 390 8.00 -12.54 16.00
C LYS A 390 9.50 -12.74 16.01
N SER A 391 10.26 -11.68 15.78
CA SER A 391 11.73 -11.70 15.79
C SER A 391 12.27 -10.35 16.28
N ARG A 392 13.51 -10.35 16.76
CA ARG A 392 14.27 -9.11 16.88
C ARG A 392 14.54 -8.57 15.48
N MET A 393 14.29 -7.30 15.28
CA MET A 393 14.44 -6.66 13.99
C MET A 393 15.80 -5.97 13.90
N LEU A 394 16.44 -6.08 12.73
CA LEU A 394 17.61 -5.30 12.36
C LEU A 394 17.19 -3.93 11.80
N GLU A 395 16.05 -3.93 11.12
CA GLU A 395 15.38 -2.78 10.52
C GLU A 395 13.88 -3.04 10.53
N GLU A 396 13.05 -2.07 10.16
CA GLU A 396 11.58 -2.12 10.26
C GLU A 396 10.94 -3.40 9.69
N LYS A 397 11.40 -3.86 8.53
CA LYS A 397 10.92 -5.08 7.85
C LYS A 397 12.01 -6.11 7.59
N MET A 398 13.11 -6.08 8.33
CA MET A 398 14.17 -7.08 8.20
C MET A 398 14.47 -7.66 9.58
N PRO A 399 14.20 -8.95 9.83
CA PRO A 399 14.60 -9.61 11.05
C PRO A 399 16.13 -9.71 11.13
N ASP A 400 16.67 -9.78 12.34
CA ASP A 400 18.09 -10.07 12.55
C ASP A 400 18.35 -11.57 12.44
N PRO A 401 19.00 -12.09 11.37
CA PRO A 401 19.19 -13.51 11.19
C PRO A 401 20.26 -14.12 12.12
N TRP A 402 20.98 -13.31 12.90
CA TRP A 402 21.91 -13.76 13.95
C TRP A 402 21.28 -13.75 15.35
N ASP A 403 20.05 -13.25 15.48
CA ASP A 403 19.33 -13.37 16.74
C ASP A 403 19.16 -14.86 17.10
N LYS A 404 19.46 -15.22 18.36
CA LYS A 404 19.40 -16.62 18.85
C LYS A 404 18.00 -17.23 18.70
N ASP A 405 16.97 -16.41 18.76
CA ASP A 405 15.57 -16.83 18.69
C ASP A 405 15.01 -16.83 17.26
N PHE A 406 15.79 -16.37 16.25
CA PHE A 406 15.34 -16.28 14.86
C PHE A 406 14.89 -17.63 14.29
N GLY A 407 15.75 -18.65 14.31
CA GLY A 407 15.43 -20.00 13.86
C GLY A 407 14.37 -20.70 14.72
N PRO A 408 14.51 -20.71 16.05
CA PRO A 408 13.51 -21.27 16.96
C PRO A 408 12.10 -20.72 16.77
N ASN A 409 11.93 -19.41 16.63
CA ASN A 409 10.62 -18.79 16.43
C ASN A 409 9.98 -19.19 15.10
N ILE A 410 10.75 -19.31 14.02
CA ILE A 410 10.25 -19.85 12.74
C ILE A 410 9.79 -21.30 12.93
N THR A 411 10.60 -22.12 13.61
CA THR A 411 10.29 -23.54 13.84
C THR A 411 9.01 -23.71 14.65
N GLU A 412 8.81 -22.91 15.69
CA GLU A 412 7.57 -22.98 16.49
C GLU A 412 6.34 -22.55 15.68
N GLU A 413 6.45 -21.50 14.87
CA GLU A 413 5.33 -21.11 14.00
C GLU A 413 5.04 -22.16 12.93
N LEU A 414 6.04 -22.83 12.39
CA LEU A 414 5.84 -23.96 11.46
C LEU A 414 5.10 -25.12 12.11
N LYS A 415 5.39 -25.47 13.36
CA LYS A 415 4.62 -26.46 14.14
C LYS A 415 3.18 -26.00 14.38
N ASN A 416 2.97 -24.70 14.55
CA ASN A 416 1.63 -24.13 14.63
C ASN A 416 0.86 -24.30 13.32
N LYS A 417 1.49 -24.06 12.16
CA LYS A 417 0.92 -24.31 10.82
C LYS A 417 0.59 -25.78 10.59
N GLN A 418 1.41 -26.70 11.12
CA GLN A 418 1.11 -28.13 11.09
C GLN A 418 -0.20 -28.44 11.81
N ARG A 419 -0.36 -27.91 13.03
CA ARG A 419 -1.56 -28.16 13.87
C ARG A 419 -2.84 -27.53 13.33
N HIS A 420 -2.76 -26.36 12.70
CA HIS A 420 -3.94 -25.52 12.42
C HIS A 420 -4.20 -25.24 10.93
N GLU A 421 -3.24 -25.46 10.05
CA GLU A 421 -3.35 -25.10 8.64
C GLU A 421 -2.99 -26.24 7.68
N HIS A 422 -3.05 -27.50 8.13
CA HIS A 422 -2.74 -28.67 7.31
C HIS A 422 -1.32 -28.62 6.69
N GLY A 423 -0.33 -28.11 7.45
CA GLY A 423 1.03 -27.90 6.95
C GLY A 423 1.71 -29.16 6.44
N ASP A 424 1.38 -30.35 6.97
CA ASP A 424 1.90 -31.67 6.58
C ASP A 424 1.12 -32.35 5.44
N SER A 425 0.04 -31.72 4.96
CA SER A 425 -0.77 -32.28 3.87
C SER A 425 0.04 -32.42 2.58
N PRO A 426 -0.11 -33.52 1.82
CA PRO A 426 0.50 -33.65 0.50
C PRO A 426 -0.02 -32.63 -0.53
N TRP A 427 -1.11 -31.92 -0.21
CA TRP A 427 -1.63 -30.79 -0.99
C TRP A 427 -0.88 -29.49 -0.75
N ASN A 428 -0.10 -29.40 0.33
CA ASN A 428 0.76 -28.26 0.59
C ASN A 428 1.98 -28.28 -0.32
N LEU A 429 2.05 -27.37 -1.28
CA LEU A 429 3.20 -27.19 -2.17
C LEU A 429 4.47 -26.77 -1.40
N GLY A 430 4.30 -25.96 -0.35
CA GLY A 430 5.41 -25.50 0.48
C GLY A 430 5.12 -24.19 1.23
N PHE A 431 6.17 -23.68 1.84
CA PHE A 431 6.13 -22.54 2.75
C PHE A 431 6.90 -21.34 2.24
N PHE A 432 6.28 -20.16 2.30
CA PHE A 432 6.95 -18.88 2.20
C PHE A 432 7.22 -18.32 3.60
N ILE A 433 8.46 -17.93 3.88
CA ILE A 433 8.82 -17.31 5.16
C ILE A 433 8.95 -15.81 4.96
N ASN A 434 8.16 -15.02 5.69
CA ASN A 434 8.04 -13.57 5.58
C ASN A 434 7.46 -13.06 4.23
N ASN A 435 7.18 -11.78 4.21
CA ASN A 435 6.60 -11.07 3.07
C ASN A 435 7.28 -9.73 2.87
N GLU A 436 7.76 -9.48 1.66
CA GLU A 436 8.25 -8.16 1.21
C GLU A 436 9.28 -7.54 2.16
N LEU A 437 10.30 -8.31 2.51
CA LEU A 437 11.40 -7.84 3.32
C LEU A 437 12.16 -6.70 2.62
N HIS A 438 12.67 -5.76 3.40
CA HIS A 438 13.42 -4.62 2.90
C HIS A 438 14.86 -5.01 2.50
N TRP A 439 15.04 -5.59 1.33
CA TRP A 439 16.34 -5.89 0.74
C TRP A 439 16.98 -4.67 0.06
N MET A 440 17.07 -3.54 0.75
CA MET A 440 17.44 -2.22 0.22
C MET A 440 18.84 -2.15 -0.43
N GLY A 441 19.68 -3.16 -0.27
CA GLY A 441 21.03 -3.23 -0.82
C GLY A 441 22.16 -2.81 0.13
N PRO A 442 23.44 -3.06 -0.27
CA PRO A 442 24.61 -2.90 0.59
C PRO A 442 24.77 -1.50 1.18
N SER A 443 24.48 -0.45 0.41
CA SER A 443 24.63 0.95 0.86
C SER A 443 23.70 1.29 2.04
N SER A 444 22.44 0.85 1.98
CA SER A 444 21.49 1.08 3.06
C SER A 444 21.86 0.26 4.32
N TYR A 445 22.24 -1.00 4.12
CA TYR A 445 22.67 -1.86 5.23
C TYR A 445 24.00 -1.45 5.84
N ALA A 446 24.89 -0.77 5.10
CA ALA A 446 26.06 -0.10 5.67
C ALA A 446 25.66 0.93 6.74
N THR A 447 24.69 1.77 6.43
CA THR A 447 24.17 2.77 7.37
C THR A 447 23.48 2.11 8.56
N ILE A 448 22.64 1.11 8.30
CA ILE A 448 21.91 0.38 9.35
C ILE A 448 22.87 -0.28 10.32
N ILE A 449 23.83 -1.07 9.83
CA ILE A 449 24.73 -1.83 10.69
C ILE A 449 25.69 -0.91 11.48
N SER A 450 26.20 0.16 10.88
CA SER A 450 27.08 1.10 11.58
C SER A 450 26.34 1.85 12.71
N ASN A 451 25.04 2.15 12.52
CA ASN A 451 24.20 2.81 13.52
C ASN A 451 23.43 1.86 14.46
N ALA A 452 23.54 0.54 14.28
CA ALA A 452 22.85 -0.42 15.12
C ALA A 452 23.35 -0.38 16.59
N PRO A 453 22.53 -0.75 17.59
CA PRO A 453 22.95 -0.87 18.98
C PRO A 453 24.10 -1.87 19.15
N ALA A 454 24.90 -1.72 20.21
CA ALA A 454 26.01 -2.62 20.51
C ALA A 454 25.57 -4.06 20.79
N ASP A 455 24.37 -4.24 21.32
CA ASP A 455 23.76 -5.54 21.62
C ASP A 455 23.00 -6.14 20.41
N GLN A 456 23.04 -5.51 19.22
CA GLN A 456 22.42 -6.06 18.00
C GLN A 456 23.23 -7.27 17.50
N PRO A 457 22.65 -8.47 17.42
CA PRO A 457 23.41 -9.68 17.06
C PRO A 457 24.11 -9.58 15.70
N ALA A 458 23.46 -8.99 14.70
CA ALA A 458 24.06 -8.72 13.40
C ALA A 458 25.30 -7.82 13.50
N LYS A 459 25.28 -6.81 14.38
CA LYS A 459 26.43 -5.92 14.58
C LYS A 459 27.57 -6.62 15.31
N ILE A 460 27.26 -7.40 16.32
CA ILE A 460 28.26 -8.23 17.03
C ILE A 460 28.95 -9.13 16.00
N TYR A 461 28.19 -9.88 15.20
CA TYR A 461 28.73 -10.72 14.14
C TYR A 461 29.63 -9.94 13.17
N PHE A 462 29.18 -8.76 12.74
CA PHE A 462 29.93 -7.95 11.81
C PHE A 462 31.27 -7.50 12.39
N VAL A 463 31.28 -6.97 13.63
CA VAL A 463 32.50 -6.51 14.30
C VAL A 463 33.46 -7.67 14.59
N ASP A 464 32.98 -8.82 15.00
CA ASP A 464 33.78 -10.02 15.18
C ASP A 464 34.44 -10.48 13.86
N ALA A 465 33.72 -10.39 12.76
CA ALA A 465 34.27 -10.70 11.44
C ALA A 465 35.33 -9.69 11.00
N LEU A 466 35.13 -8.41 11.27
CA LEU A 466 36.12 -7.36 11.02
C LEU A 466 37.39 -7.59 11.83
N GLN A 467 37.28 -7.95 13.13
CA GLN A 467 38.43 -8.25 13.97
C GLN A 467 39.21 -9.44 13.45
N LYS A 468 38.55 -10.47 12.93
CA LYS A 468 39.21 -11.61 12.30
C LYS A 468 39.92 -11.26 10.99
N LYS A 469 39.34 -10.36 10.21
CA LYS A 469 39.87 -9.91 8.91
C LYS A 469 41.09 -9.00 9.08
N TYR A 470 40.98 -7.96 9.89
CA TYR A 470 41.99 -6.89 10.01
C TYR A 470 43.02 -7.14 11.12
N LYS A 471 42.75 -8.08 12.06
CA LYS A 471 43.59 -8.41 13.21
C LYS A 471 43.86 -7.24 14.15
N THR A 472 44.21 -6.04 13.62
CA THR A 472 44.44 -4.84 14.42
C THR A 472 43.49 -3.73 14.03
N ILE A 473 43.16 -2.84 14.98
CA ILE A 473 42.32 -1.68 14.72
C ILE A 473 43.01 -0.64 13.82
N ALA A 474 44.36 -0.60 13.82
CA ALA A 474 45.15 0.26 12.97
C ALA A 474 44.95 -0.09 11.48
N GLU A 475 45.04 -1.38 11.12
CA GLU A 475 44.82 -1.84 9.75
C GLU A 475 43.40 -1.51 9.25
N LEU A 476 42.37 -1.67 10.12
CA LEU A 476 41.01 -1.29 9.79
C LEU A 476 40.90 0.23 9.60
N ASN A 477 41.45 1.02 10.51
CA ASN A 477 41.42 2.50 10.41
C ASN A 477 42.08 3.01 9.14
N ASP A 478 43.22 2.42 8.75
CA ASP A 478 43.89 2.78 7.52
C ASP A 478 43.04 2.45 6.29
N THR A 479 42.39 1.30 6.29
CA THR A 479 41.52 0.88 5.19
C THR A 479 40.24 1.75 5.09
N TRP A 480 39.61 2.04 6.22
CA TRP A 480 38.34 2.79 6.27
C TRP A 480 38.52 4.29 6.36
N GLN A 481 39.78 4.77 6.52
CA GLN A 481 40.08 6.17 6.80
C GLN A 481 39.32 6.70 8.00
N THR A 482 39.40 5.97 9.11
CA THR A 482 38.72 6.24 10.38
C THR A 482 39.71 6.32 11.54
N LYS A 483 39.22 6.60 12.75
CA LYS A 483 40.03 6.78 13.96
C LYS A 483 39.38 6.09 15.17
N PHE A 484 38.94 4.83 14.99
CA PHE A 484 38.42 4.04 16.12
C PHE A 484 39.56 3.63 17.05
N SER A 485 39.32 3.68 18.36
CA SER A 485 40.30 3.28 19.38
C SER A 485 40.42 1.76 19.51
N SER A 486 39.39 1.00 19.18
CA SER A 486 39.32 -0.45 19.27
C SER A 486 38.14 -1.01 18.44
N PHE A 487 38.09 -2.32 18.24
CA PHE A 487 36.89 -2.98 17.68
C PHE A 487 35.67 -2.82 18.58
N ASN A 488 35.86 -2.75 19.91
CA ASN A 488 34.76 -2.46 20.84
C ASN A 488 34.21 -1.01 20.68
N ASP A 489 35.06 -0.06 20.27
CA ASP A 489 34.62 1.28 19.92
C ASP A 489 33.72 1.29 18.68
N ILE A 490 34.02 0.47 17.66
CA ILE A 490 33.12 0.26 16.51
C ILE A 490 31.79 -0.36 16.98
N LEU A 491 31.85 -1.36 17.84
CA LEU A 491 30.65 -2.02 18.37
C LEU A 491 29.74 -1.05 19.13
N SER A 492 30.33 -0.21 19.96
CA SER A 492 29.60 0.76 20.82
C SER A 492 29.12 1.99 20.06
N SER A 493 29.78 2.32 18.93
CA SER A 493 29.48 3.51 18.13
C SER A 493 28.07 3.43 17.52
N ARG A 494 27.38 4.58 17.55
CA ARG A 494 26.12 4.80 16.82
C ARG A 494 26.32 5.77 15.63
N LYS A 495 27.55 5.91 15.19
CA LYS A 495 27.93 6.79 14.09
C LYS A 495 27.55 6.18 12.75
N LYS A 496 26.73 6.89 11.98
CA LYS A 496 26.43 6.52 10.58
C LYS A 496 27.66 6.73 9.72
N LEU A 497 28.32 5.65 9.33
CA LEU A 497 29.46 5.69 8.41
C LEU A 497 28.97 5.82 6.97
N LYS A 498 29.74 6.52 6.12
CA LYS A 498 29.46 6.57 4.69
C LYS A 498 29.83 5.23 4.04
N PHE A 499 28.99 4.74 3.16
CA PHE A 499 29.21 3.47 2.46
C PHE A 499 30.58 3.39 1.76
N SER A 500 31.04 4.51 1.18
CA SER A 500 32.33 4.60 0.48
C SER A 500 33.53 4.29 1.39
N GLN A 501 33.42 4.46 2.72
CA GLN A 501 34.51 4.22 3.66
C GLN A 501 34.76 2.72 3.91
N PHE A 502 33.74 1.88 3.79
CA PHE A 502 33.85 0.43 4.06
C PHE A 502 33.01 -0.41 3.08
N LYS A 503 32.99 0.01 1.83
CA LYS A 503 32.15 -0.57 0.76
C LYS A 503 32.30 -2.08 0.63
N GLU A 504 33.51 -2.61 0.68
CA GLU A 504 33.78 -4.05 0.55
C GLU A 504 33.20 -4.82 1.73
N ASP A 505 33.47 -4.38 2.96
CA ASP A 505 33.01 -5.03 4.18
C ASP A 505 31.49 -4.94 4.32
N ALA A 506 30.88 -3.82 4.00
CA ALA A 506 29.42 -3.64 3.98
C ALA A 506 28.76 -4.54 2.92
N THR A 507 29.37 -4.66 1.74
CA THR A 507 28.88 -5.53 0.67
C THR A 507 28.98 -7.00 1.07
N TRP A 508 30.10 -7.38 1.66
CA TRP A 508 30.30 -8.73 2.21
C TRP A 508 29.29 -9.02 3.31
N PHE A 509 29.11 -8.10 4.27
CA PHE A 509 28.10 -8.28 5.35
C PHE A 509 26.69 -8.48 4.79
N TYR A 510 26.29 -7.66 3.82
CA TYR A 510 24.98 -7.79 3.18
C TYR A 510 24.79 -9.18 2.54
N GLN A 511 25.81 -9.70 1.87
CA GLN A 511 25.79 -11.05 1.31
C GLN A 511 25.67 -12.13 2.41
N GLN A 512 26.41 -11.97 3.55
CA GLN A 512 26.31 -12.90 4.67
C GLN A 512 24.93 -12.86 5.31
N MET A 513 24.32 -11.69 5.41
CA MET A 513 22.97 -11.52 5.93
C MET A 513 21.94 -12.29 5.08
N ALA A 514 21.99 -12.15 3.77
CA ALA A 514 21.11 -12.89 2.88
C ALA A 514 21.34 -14.41 2.98
N ASN A 515 22.58 -14.86 2.94
CA ASN A 515 22.94 -16.28 3.08
C ASN A 515 22.44 -16.87 4.43
N LYS A 516 22.67 -16.15 5.52
CA LYS A 516 22.25 -16.60 6.87
C LYS A 516 20.73 -16.69 6.97
N TYR A 517 20.02 -15.69 6.45
CA TYR A 517 18.56 -15.65 6.45
C TYR A 517 17.99 -16.88 5.71
N TYR A 518 18.30 -17.06 4.44
CA TYR A 518 17.72 -18.15 3.65
C TYR A 518 18.11 -19.53 4.16
N LYS A 519 19.38 -19.71 4.56
CA LYS A 519 19.85 -20.97 5.17
C LYS A 519 19.06 -21.31 6.45
N THR A 520 18.88 -20.36 7.36
CA THR A 520 18.15 -20.60 8.62
C THR A 520 16.68 -20.89 8.37
N CYS A 521 16.02 -20.13 7.47
CA CYS A 521 14.64 -20.40 7.09
C CYS A 521 14.47 -21.81 6.49
N ARG A 522 15.35 -22.19 5.55
CA ARG A 522 15.32 -23.53 4.96
C ARG A 522 15.54 -24.63 6.00
N GLN A 523 16.49 -24.45 6.91
CA GLN A 523 16.73 -25.42 8.00
C GLN A 523 15.51 -25.56 8.90
N ALA A 524 14.85 -24.45 9.27
CA ALA A 524 13.64 -24.48 10.07
C ALA A 524 12.50 -25.22 9.36
N VAL A 525 12.25 -24.95 8.07
CA VAL A 525 11.23 -25.68 7.30
C VAL A 525 11.55 -27.17 7.26
N LYS A 526 12.80 -27.55 6.93
CA LYS A 526 13.18 -28.95 6.80
C LYS A 526 13.23 -29.72 8.12
N SER A 527 13.38 -29.03 9.26
CA SER A 527 13.31 -29.66 10.59
C SER A 527 11.87 -30.07 10.97
N VAL A 528 10.85 -29.38 10.50
CA VAL A 528 9.43 -29.70 10.79
C VAL A 528 8.80 -30.48 9.63
N PHE A 529 9.12 -30.10 8.40
CA PHE A 529 8.53 -30.63 7.16
C PHE A 529 9.63 -31.10 6.18
N PRO A 530 10.28 -32.23 6.44
CA PRO A 530 11.43 -32.67 5.63
C PRO A 530 11.13 -32.86 4.16
N ASN A 531 9.90 -33.26 3.82
CA ASN A 531 9.47 -33.56 2.47
C ASN A 531 8.80 -32.39 1.73
N HIS A 532 8.47 -31.27 2.41
CA HIS A 532 7.84 -30.10 1.79
C HIS A 532 8.87 -29.08 1.33
N LEU A 533 8.47 -28.25 0.38
CA LEU A 533 9.34 -27.21 -0.17
C LEU A 533 9.43 -25.98 0.74
N TYR A 534 10.62 -25.42 0.83
CA TYR A 534 10.81 -24.04 1.21
C TYR A 534 10.80 -23.19 -0.06
N LEU A 535 9.81 -22.31 -0.21
CA LEU A 535 9.57 -21.53 -1.42
C LEU A 535 10.26 -20.15 -1.39
N GLY A 536 11.04 -19.89 -0.34
CA GLY A 536 11.74 -18.62 -0.16
C GLY A 536 10.93 -17.60 0.66
N SER A 537 11.23 -16.32 0.47
CA SER A 537 10.43 -15.19 0.94
C SER A 537 9.72 -14.56 -0.26
N ARG A 538 8.52 -14.00 -0.05
CA ARG A 538 7.88 -13.23 -1.12
C ARG A 538 8.66 -11.94 -1.35
N LEU A 539 9.21 -11.77 -2.54
CA LEU A 539 10.04 -10.63 -2.90
C LEU A 539 9.20 -9.47 -3.43
N HIS A 540 9.66 -8.24 -3.22
CA HIS A 540 9.01 -7.02 -3.67
C HIS A 540 10.03 -6.04 -4.27
N GLY A 541 9.67 -5.40 -5.38
CA GLY A 541 10.50 -4.40 -6.04
C GLY A 541 11.78 -4.96 -6.67
N ASP A 542 12.76 -4.10 -6.83
CA ASP A 542 14.06 -4.45 -7.40
C ASP A 542 14.94 -5.15 -6.34
N VAL A 543 15.03 -6.46 -6.41
CA VAL A 543 15.83 -7.26 -5.49
C VAL A 543 17.24 -7.43 -6.04
N ASN A 544 18.24 -7.17 -5.20
CA ASN A 544 19.64 -7.30 -5.55
C ASN A 544 20.02 -8.75 -5.90
N ALA A 545 20.85 -8.94 -6.94
CA ALA A 545 21.33 -10.25 -7.39
C ALA A 545 22.01 -11.10 -6.30
N MET A 546 22.61 -10.47 -5.27
CA MET A 546 23.20 -11.19 -4.13
C MET A 546 22.12 -11.91 -3.31
N VAL A 547 20.95 -11.28 -3.13
CA VAL A 547 19.81 -11.89 -2.43
C VAL A 547 19.23 -13.04 -3.23
N LEU A 548 19.08 -12.89 -4.55
CA LEU A 548 18.60 -13.95 -5.43
C LEU A 548 19.52 -15.16 -5.37
N ARG A 549 20.86 -14.96 -5.47
CA ARG A 549 21.86 -16.04 -5.32
C ARG A 549 21.86 -16.70 -3.94
N ALA A 550 21.49 -15.97 -2.88
CA ALA A 550 21.35 -16.55 -1.55
C ALA A 550 20.06 -17.40 -1.43
N ALA A 551 18.99 -16.98 -2.13
CA ALA A 551 17.71 -17.69 -2.16
C ALA A 551 17.76 -19.01 -2.98
N GLU A 552 18.66 -19.12 -3.97
CA GLU A 552 18.87 -20.33 -4.77
C GLU A 552 19.51 -21.50 -3.99
N LYS A 553 20.27 -21.22 -2.92
CA LYS A 553 20.99 -22.21 -2.11
C LYS A 553 20.10 -22.88 -1.06
#